data_46de689451b035f7b6d80f5de4b81540
#
_entry.id   46de689451b035f7b6d80f5de4b81540
#
_cell.length_a   1.000
_cell.length_b   1.000
_cell.length_c   1.000
_cell.angle_alpha   90.00
_cell.angle_beta   90.00
_cell.angle_gamma   90.00
#
_symmetry.space_group_name_H-M   'P 1'
#
loop_
_entity.id
_entity.type
_entity.pdbx_description
1 polymer ?
#
loop_
_entity_poly.entity_id
_entity_poly.type
_entity_poly.pdbx_seq_one_letter_code
_entity_poly.pdbx_strand_id
1 'polypeptide(L)'
;YSIVMITKNELDVLVEKYETVDFIKDDPVQFPHKFKDKKSIELAGFIASLVAYGSRQQFIKKLNELFDLAEHEPLNFIQNFEPKILGDFNYRFGKPDDFAEIFLILKELYNTSDGLEELFAYGFSQEKMFECVVDYFYSRASEKAKQGFYQMIPNPHNGGAMKRMCMFLRWMVRKGPVDLGIWNFI
;
A
#
# COMPACT_ATOMS: atom_id res chain seq x y z
N TYR A 1 27.12 16.05 -18.42
CA TYR A 1 25.92 16.19 -17.58
C TYR A 1 26.29 17.03 -16.36
N SER A 2 25.77 18.26 -16.27
CA SER A 2 25.94 19.09 -15.07
C SER A 2 25.09 18.45 -13.95
N ILE A 3 25.74 18.04 -12.88
CA ILE A 3 25.04 17.61 -11.65
C ILE A 3 24.48 18.89 -11.03
N VAL A 4 23.17 19.08 -11.11
CA VAL A 4 22.49 20.13 -10.37
C VAL A 4 22.45 19.67 -8.91
N MET A 5 23.30 20.29 -8.07
CA MET A 5 23.26 20.04 -6.62
C MET A 5 22.14 20.88 -6.02
N ILE A 6 21.12 20.22 -5.51
CA ILE A 6 20.04 20.85 -4.74
C ILE A 6 20.63 21.34 -3.41
N THR A 7 20.41 22.59 -3.07
CA THR A 7 20.85 23.17 -1.80
C THR A 7 19.92 22.80 -0.65
N LYS A 8 20.41 22.90 0.60
CA LYS A 8 19.56 22.70 1.78
C LYS A 8 18.34 23.61 1.78
N ASN A 9 18.50 24.88 1.43
CA ASN A 9 17.39 25.83 1.40
C ASN A 9 16.30 25.45 0.38
N GLU A 10 16.69 24.94 -0.78
CA GLU A 10 15.71 24.44 -1.77
C GLU A 10 14.96 23.21 -1.24
N LEU A 11 15.63 22.33 -0.49
CA LEU A 11 14.97 21.19 0.17
C LEU A 11 14.03 21.67 1.29
N ASP A 12 14.44 22.63 2.10
CA ASP A 12 13.62 23.19 3.19
C ASP A 12 12.32 23.80 2.63
N VAL A 13 12.38 24.53 1.52
CA VAL A 13 11.19 25.06 0.82
C VAL A 13 10.25 23.92 0.34
N LEU A 14 10.80 22.80 -0.14
CA LEU A 14 10.00 21.64 -0.54
C LEU A 14 9.35 20.98 0.68
N VAL A 15 10.07 20.88 1.80
CA VAL A 15 9.53 20.36 3.06
C VAL A 15 8.34 21.23 3.52
N GLU A 16 8.53 22.54 3.62
CA GLU A 16 7.46 23.48 3.98
C GLU A 16 6.23 23.37 3.09
N LYS A 17 6.42 23.09 1.81
CA LYS A 17 5.34 22.96 0.82
C LYS A 17 4.59 21.62 0.90
N TYR A 18 5.30 20.52 1.14
CA TYR A 18 4.74 19.17 1.00
C TYR A 18 4.52 18.44 2.32
N GLU A 19 5.14 18.86 3.41
CA GLU A 19 4.92 18.28 4.74
C GLU A 19 3.85 19.05 5.53
N THR A 20 2.68 19.20 4.95
CA THR A 20 1.55 19.91 5.54
C THR A 20 0.31 19.02 5.56
N VAL A 21 -0.58 19.26 6.52
CA VAL A 21 -1.88 18.56 6.60
C VAL A 21 -2.72 18.77 5.34
N ASP A 22 -2.58 19.92 4.69
CA ASP A 22 -3.28 20.20 3.43
C ASP A 22 -2.84 19.29 2.28
N PHE A 23 -1.58 18.83 2.29
CA PHE A 23 -1.08 17.88 1.30
C PHE A 23 -1.82 16.54 1.32
N ILE A 24 -2.31 16.11 2.50
CA ILE A 24 -3.01 14.83 2.68
C ILE A 24 -4.26 14.75 1.79
N LYS A 25 -4.98 15.84 1.60
CA LYS A 25 -6.28 15.87 0.91
C LYS A 25 -6.23 15.34 -0.54
N ASP A 26 -5.12 15.56 -1.21
CA ASP A 26 -4.95 15.21 -2.63
C ASP A 26 -4.00 14.03 -2.84
N ASP A 27 -3.50 13.42 -1.77
CA ASP A 27 -2.55 12.30 -1.81
C ASP A 27 -3.23 10.98 -1.37
N PRO A 28 -2.80 9.81 -1.87
CA PRO A 28 -3.37 8.54 -1.44
C PRO A 28 -3.17 8.25 0.06
N VAL A 29 -2.28 8.93 0.75
CA VAL A 29 -2.14 8.85 2.21
C VAL A 29 -3.41 9.29 2.94
N GLN A 30 -4.31 10.02 2.29
CA GLN A 30 -5.62 10.39 2.87
C GLN A 30 -6.45 9.18 3.31
N PHE A 31 -6.29 8.03 2.66
CA PHE A 31 -7.10 6.85 2.96
C PHE A 31 -6.78 6.25 4.33
N PRO A 32 -5.53 5.92 4.69
CA PRO A 32 -5.23 5.45 6.03
C PRO A 32 -5.52 6.49 7.12
N HIS A 33 -5.49 7.79 6.84
CA HIS A 33 -5.88 8.84 7.79
C HIS A 33 -7.37 8.82 8.18
N LYS A 34 -8.23 8.11 7.43
CA LYS A 34 -9.65 7.99 7.76
C LYS A 34 -9.92 7.04 8.93
N PHE A 35 -8.95 6.22 9.33
CA PHE A 35 -9.10 5.16 10.33
C PHE A 35 -8.33 5.48 11.62
N LYS A 36 -8.71 4.78 12.71
CA LYS A 36 -8.10 4.98 14.03
C LYS A 36 -7.41 3.71 14.56
N ASP A 37 -7.92 2.55 14.20
CA ASP A 37 -7.31 1.29 14.59
C ASP A 37 -6.15 0.94 13.64
N LYS A 38 -5.11 0.37 14.22
CA LYS A 38 -3.86 0.09 13.53
C LYS A 38 -4.03 -0.80 12.31
N LYS A 39 -4.80 -1.88 12.41
CA LYS A 39 -4.98 -2.85 11.32
C LYS A 39 -5.75 -2.25 10.14
N SER A 40 -6.77 -1.44 10.40
CA SER A 40 -7.47 -0.69 9.34
C SER A 40 -6.57 0.35 8.68
N ILE A 41 -5.73 1.05 9.43
CA ILE A 41 -4.72 2.00 8.90
C ILE A 41 -3.75 1.26 7.98
N GLU A 42 -3.20 0.13 8.41
CA GLU A 42 -2.27 -0.70 7.63
C GLU A 42 -2.90 -1.14 6.31
N LEU A 43 -4.09 -1.74 6.38
CA LEU A 43 -4.80 -2.23 5.20
C LEU A 43 -5.14 -1.10 4.24
N ALA A 44 -5.68 0.00 4.76
CA ALA A 44 -6.01 1.15 3.92
C ALA A 44 -4.77 1.76 3.26
N GLY A 45 -3.67 1.89 3.99
CA GLY A 45 -2.39 2.38 3.46
C GLY A 45 -1.81 1.44 2.41
N PHE A 46 -1.78 0.15 2.68
CA PHE A 46 -1.26 -0.85 1.74
C PHE A 46 -2.08 -0.86 0.45
N ILE A 47 -3.39 -1.00 0.54
CA ILE A 47 -4.29 -1.00 -0.63
C ILE A 47 -4.16 0.31 -1.42
N ALA A 48 -4.16 1.46 -0.73
CA ALA A 48 -3.98 2.75 -1.38
C ALA A 48 -2.64 2.84 -2.13
N SER A 49 -1.56 2.32 -1.54
CA SER A 49 -0.24 2.31 -2.18
C SER A 49 -0.21 1.45 -3.45
N LEU A 50 -0.86 0.27 -3.42
CA LEU A 50 -0.90 -0.63 -4.58
C LEU A 50 -1.59 0.00 -5.79
N VAL A 51 -2.63 0.79 -5.56
CA VAL A 51 -3.42 1.46 -6.61
C VAL A 51 -2.84 2.82 -7.02
N ALA A 52 -1.91 3.39 -6.25
CA ALA A 52 -1.34 4.72 -6.47
C ALA A 52 -0.39 4.78 -7.69
N TYR A 53 -0.90 4.57 -8.90
CA TYR A 53 -0.18 4.70 -10.15
C TYR A 53 -1.07 5.24 -11.28
N GLY A 54 -0.47 5.99 -12.20
CA GLY A 54 -1.19 6.68 -13.26
C GLY A 54 -1.70 8.06 -12.85
N SER A 55 -2.88 8.45 -13.29
CA SER A 55 -3.48 9.75 -12.94
C SER A 55 -4.00 9.76 -11.52
N ARG A 56 -3.59 10.76 -10.72
CA ARG A 56 -4.01 10.93 -9.33
C ARG A 56 -5.53 10.94 -9.18
N GLN A 57 -6.22 11.72 -10.01
CA GLN A 57 -7.68 11.79 -9.97
C GLN A 57 -8.34 10.43 -10.22
N GLN A 58 -7.79 9.63 -11.15
CA GLN A 58 -8.34 8.31 -11.47
C GLN A 58 -8.14 7.31 -10.34
N PHE A 59 -6.95 7.23 -9.77
CA PHE A 59 -6.73 6.25 -8.69
C PHE A 59 -7.43 6.65 -7.39
N ILE A 60 -7.55 7.95 -7.06
CA ILE A 60 -8.35 8.39 -5.90
C ILE A 60 -9.83 8.02 -6.10
N LYS A 61 -10.38 8.23 -7.31
CA LYS A 61 -11.75 7.80 -7.61
C LYS A 61 -11.92 6.29 -7.41
N LYS A 62 -10.98 5.49 -7.91
CA LYS A 62 -11.02 4.03 -7.77
C LYS A 62 -10.82 3.54 -6.33
N LEU A 63 -10.00 4.23 -5.56
CA LEU A 63 -9.86 3.93 -4.14
C LEU A 63 -11.13 4.25 -3.37
N ASN A 64 -11.82 5.36 -3.66
CA ASN A 64 -13.12 5.64 -3.05
C ASN A 64 -14.13 4.54 -3.40
N GLU A 65 -14.26 4.14 -4.66
CA GLU A 65 -15.10 3.03 -5.10
C GLU A 65 -14.81 1.74 -4.33
N LEU A 66 -13.53 1.41 -4.12
CA LEU A 66 -13.12 0.23 -3.39
C LEU A 66 -13.43 0.32 -1.88
N PHE A 67 -13.20 1.49 -1.27
CA PHE A 67 -13.54 1.69 0.16
C PHE A 67 -15.04 1.80 0.40
N ASP A 68 -15.82 2.23 -0.59
CA ASP A 68 -17.29 2.17 -0.54
C ASP A 68 -17.75 0.70 -0.59
N LEU A 69 -17.16 -0.16 -1.45
CA LEU A 69 -17.40 -1.60 -1.44
C LEU A 69 -17.02 -2.27 -0.10
N ALA A 70 -16.01 -1.75 0.57
CA ALA A 70 -15.58 -2.19 1.90
C ALA A 70 -16.41 -1.57 3.04
N GLU A 71 -17.47 -0.82 2.75
CA GLU A 71 -18.31 -0.11 3.73
C GLU A 71 -17.49 0.73 4.72
N HIS A 72 -16.33 1.23 4.28
CA HIS A 72 -15.34 1.95 5.11
C HIS A 72 -14.83 1.15 6.34
N GLU A 73 -14.90 -0.18 6.29
CA GLU A 73 -14.45 -1.10 7.34
C GLU A 73 -13.39 -2.07 6.79
N PRO A 74 -12.17 -1.60 6.46
CA PRO A 74 -11.19 -2.38 5.71
C PRO A 74 -10.77 -3.67 6.41
N LEU A 75 -10.66 -3.68 7.73
CA LEU A 75 -10.32 -4.90 8.47
C LEU A 75 -11.45 -5.94 8.37
N ASN A 76 -12.69 -5.54 8.62
CA ASN A 76 -13.85 -6.42 8.51
C ASN A 76 -14.02 -6.92 7.06
N PHE A 77 -13.84 -6.01 6.09
CA PHE A 77 -13.90 -6.36 4.67
C PHE A 77 -12.89 -7.44 4.31
N ILE A 78 -11.63 -7.28 4.68
CA ILE A 78 -10.57 -8.24 4.37
C ILE A 78 -10.79 -9.57 5.11
N GLN A 79 -11.11 -9.55 6.39
CA GLN A 79 -11.33 -10.77 7.18
C GLN A 79 -12.49 -11.63 6.67
N ASN A 80 -13.52 -11.00 6.12
CA ASN A 80 -14.70 -11.67 5.58
C ASN A 80 -14.75 -11.66 4.04
N PHE A 81 -13.65 -11.29 3.37
CA PHE A 81 -13.62 -11.09 1.93
C PHE A 81 -14.07 -12.32 1.14
N GLU A 82 -14.94 -12.07 0.16
CA GLU A 82 -15.35 -13.03 -0.87
C GLU A 82 -15.15 -12.40 -2.25
N PRO A 83 -14.50 -13.09 -3.23
CA PRO A 83 -14.18 -12.53 -4.55
C PRO A 83 -15.37 -11.93 -5.31
N LYS A 84 -16.57 -12.49 -5.14
CA LYS A 84 -17.80 -12.00 -5.81
C LYS A 84 -18.16 -10.55 -5.48
N ILE A 85 -17.68 -10.03 -4.34
CA ILE A 85 -17.94 -8.66 -3.88
C ILE A 85 -17.33 -7.62 -4.83
N LEU A 86 -16.22 -7.96 -5.49
CA LEU A 86 -15.57 -7.05 -6.43
C LEU A 86 -16.35 -6.82 -7.72
N GLY A 87 -17.27 -7.73 -8.08
CA GLY A 87 -18.02 -7.60 -9.34
C GLY A 87 -17.09 -7.42 -10.54
N ASP A 88 -17.23 -6.28 -11.21
CA ASP A 88 -16.39 -5.86 -12.34
C ASP A 88 -15.33 -4.81 -11.97
N PHE A 89 -15.04 -4.64 -10.66
CA PHE A 89 -14.05 -3.70 -10.19
C PHE A 89 -12.69 -3.92 -10.87
N ASN A 90 -12.19 -2.89 -11.51
CA ASN A 90 -10.89 -2.94 -12.18
C ASN A 90 -10.20 -1.58 -12.13
N TYR A 91 -8.88 -1.60 -12.19
CA TYR A 91 -8.08 -0.40 -12.37
C TYR A 91 -6.84 -0.69 -13.22
N ARG A 92 -6.80 -0.09 -14.43
CA ARG A 92 -5.70 -0.22 -15.39
C ARG A 92 -5.40 -1.70 -15.72
N PHE A 93 -4.25 -2.23 -15.25
CA PHE A 93 -3.87 -3.63 -15.46
C PHE A 93 -4.54 -4.59 -14.47
N GLY A 94 -4.91 -4.10 -13.27
CA GLY A 94 -5.58 -4.90 -12.25
C GLY A 94 -7.01 -5.22 -12.63
N LYS A 95 -7.31 -6.49 -12.74
CA LYS A 95 -8.63 -7.06 -12.97
C LYS A 95 -9.24 -7.55 -11.65
N PRO A 96 -10.55 -7.86 -11.59
CA PRO A 96 -11.16 -8.36 -10.36
C PRO A 96 -10.40 -9.55 -9.75
N ASP A 97 -9.96 -10.51 -10.56
CA ASP A 97 -9.19 -11.66 -10.09
C ASP A 97 -7.84 -11.26 -9.47
N ASP A 98 -7.14 -10.28 -10.04
CA ASP A 98 -5.85 -9.80 -9.49
C ASP A 98 -6.03 -9.15 -8.11
N PHE A 99 -7.08 -8.36 -7.93
CA PHE A 99 -7.43 -7.77 -6.63
C PHE A 99 -7.89 -8.85 -5.65
N ALA A 100 -8.71 -9.81 -6.12
CA ALA A 100 -9.19 -10.92 -5.31
C ALA A 100 -8.02 -11.74 -4.74
N GLU A 101 -7.01 -12.05 -5.54
CA GLU A 101 -5.82 -12.77 -5.09
C GLU A 101 -5.10 -12.00 -3.96
N ILE A 102 -4.89 -10.69 -4.11
CA ILE A 102 -4.27 -9.87 -3.08
C ILE A 102 -5.11 -9.90 -1.80
N PHE A 103 -6.43 -9.73 -1.91
CA PHE A 103 -7.32 -9.67 -0.74
C PHE A 103 -7.47 -11.01 -0.04
N LEU A 104 -7.44 -12.13 -0.77
CA LEU A 104 -7.43 -13.48 -0.17
C LEU A 104 -6.12 -13.73 0.60
N ILE A 105 -4.98 -13.28 0.07
CA ILE A 105 -3.69 -13.39 0.76
C ILE A 105 -3.67 -12.50 2.02
N LEU A 106 -4.20 -11.27 1.93
CA LEU A 106 -4.36 -10.41 3.08
C LEU A 106 -5.33 -11.01 4.12
N LYS A 107 -6.44 -11.63 3.68
CA LYS A 107 -7.37 -12.33 4.56
C LYS A 107 -6.66 -13.44 5.35
N GLU A 108 -5.85 -14.26 4.69
CA GLU A 108 -5.04 -15.27 5.38
C GLU A 108 -4.11 -14.60 6.40
N LEU A 109 -3.35 -13.58 5.99
CA LEU A 109 -2.41 -12.87 6.85
C LEU A 109 -3.08 -12.33 8.11
N TYR A 110 -4.19 -11.60 7.98
CA TYR A 110 -4.88 -10.97 9.12
C TYR A 110 -5.70 -11.92 9.98
N ASN A 111 -5.94 -13.15 9.52
CA ASN A 111 -6.58 -14.20 10.32
C ASN A 111 -5.56 -15.13 11.03
N THR A 112 -4.29 -15.13 10.61
CA THR A 112 -3.27 -16.05 11.14
C THR A 112 -2.10 -15.35 11.83
N SER A 113 -2.00 -14.02 11.71
CA SER A 113 -0.91 -13.20 12.28
C SER A 113 -1.40 -11.81 12.69
N ASP A 114 -0.48 -10.98 13.20
CA ASP A 114 -0.79 -9.59 13.56
C ASP A 114 -0.86 -8.63 12.36
N GLY A 115 -0.68 -9.13 11.14
CA GLY A 115 -0.88 -8.37 9.91
C GLY A 115 0.42 -7.93 9.24
N LEU A 116 0.35 -6.82 8.53
CA LEU A 116 1.47 -6.35 7.68
C LEU A 116 2.70 -5.93 8.49
N GLU A 117 2.55 -5.29 9.66
CA GLU A 117 3.70 -4.92 10.47
C GLU A 117 4.56 -6.13 10.82
N GLU A 118 3.94 -7.23 11.26
CA GLU A 118 4.68 -8.45 11.60
C GLU A 118 5.44 -9.00 10.40
N LEU A 119 4.80 -9.04 9.21
CA LEU A 119 5.43 -9.52 7.98
C LEU A 119 6.63 -8.65 7.59
N PHE A 120 6.49 -7.32 7.65
CA PHE A 120 7.58 -6.39 7.33
C PHE A 120 8.70 -6.45 8.38
N ALA A 121 8.36 -6.54 9.68
CA ALA A 121 9.32 -6.66 10.77
C ALA A 121 10.14 -7.96 10.66
N TYR A 122 9.47 -9.08 10.32
CA TYR A 122 10.16 -10.33 10.03
C TYR A 122 11.17 -10.16 8.89
N GLY A 123 10.74 -9.62 7.74
CA GLY A 123 11.63 -9.40 6.61
C GLY A 123 12.79 -8.44 6.93
N PHE A 124 12.55 -7.42 7.75
CA PHE A 124 13.59 -6.50 8.23
C PHE A 124 14.62 -7.24 9.08
N SER A 125 14.19 -8.12 9.98
CA SER A 125 15.09 -8.94 10.81
C SER A 125 15.97 -9.90 9.98
N GLN A 126 15.51 -10.27 8.79
CA GLN A 126 16.24 -11.12 7.82
C GLN A 126 17.14 -10.31 6.86
N GLU A 127 17.21 -8.98 6.98
CA GLU A 127 17.89 -8.07 6.04
C GLU A 127 17.38 -8.18 4.58
N LYS A 128 16.14 -8.65 4.39
CA LYS A 128 15.47 -8.92 3.10
C LYS A 128 14.00 -8.54 3.14
N MET A 129 13.72 -7.33 3.66
CA MET A 129 12.36 -6.92 3.97
C MET A 129 11.40 -7.02 2.77
N PHE A 130 11.75 -6.44 1.63
CA PHE A 130 10.86 -6.45 0.46
C PHE A 130 10.79 -7.83 -0.20
N GLU A 131 11.90 -8.56 -0.21
CA GLU A 131 11.95 -9.93 -0.72
C GLU A 131 11.02 -10.82 0.08
N CYS A 132 11.10 -10.81 1.41
CA CYS A 132 10.24 -11.61 2.27
C CYS A 132 8.75 -11.27 2.08
N VAL A 133 8.42 -9.99 1.98
CA VAL A 133 7.03 -9.56 1.73
C VAL A 133 6.54 -10.05 0.36
N VAL A 134 7.33 -9.88 -0.70
CA VAL A 134 6.94 -10.32 -2.05
C VAL A 134 6.84 -11.84 -2.13
N ASP A 135 7.80 -12.56 -1.55
CA ASP A 135 7.80 -14.03 -1.51
C ASP A 135 6.58 -14.57 -0.74
N TYR A 136 6.15 -13.88 0.32
CA TYR A 136 4.90 -14.20 1.02
C TYR A 136 3.68 -14.14 0.09
N PHE A 137 3.54 -13.06 -0.69
CA PHE A 137 2.45 -12.92 -1.65
C PHE A 137 2.56 -13.90 -2.81
N TYR A 138 3.76 -14.08 -3.37
CA TYR A 138 3.97 -14.91 -4.55
C TYR A 138 3.78 -16.40 -4.26
N SER A 139 4.21 -16.87 -3.08
CA SER A 139 4.04 -18.28 -2.70
C SER A 139 2.57 -18.69 -2.46
N ARG A 140 1.68 -17.70 -2.26
CA ARG A 140 0.25 -17.89 -2.01
C ARG A 140 -0.63 -17.56 -3.20
N ALA A 141 -0.07 -16.91 -4.21
CA ALA A 141 -0.79 -16.57 -5.43
C ALA A 141 -1.20 -17.83 -6.19
N SER A 142 -2.48 -17.93 -6.56
CA SER A 142 -3.01 -19.01 -7.37
C SER A 142 -2.75 -18.76 -8.87
N GLU A 143 -3.13 -19.71 -9.72
CA GLU A 143 -3.10 -19.59 -11.18
C GLU A 143 -4.00 -18.45 -11.72
N LYS A 144 -4.89 -17.91 -10.89
CA LYS A 144 -5.75 -16.77 -11.23
C LYS A 144 -4.99 -15.44 -11.20
N ALA A 145 -3.88 -15.35 -10.47
CA ALA A 145 -3.02 -14.18 -10.48
C ALA A 145 -2.48 -13.93 -11.90
N LYS A 146 -2.74 -12.75 -12.44
CA LYS A 146 -2.34 -12.35 -13.78
C LYS A 146 -1.42 -11.12 -13.72
N GLN A 147 -1.25 -10.46 -14.84
CA GLN A 147 -0.37 -9.31 -14.99
C GLN A 147 -0.64 -8.21 -13.95
N GLY A 148 -1.90 -7.96 -13.60
CA GLY A 148 -2.28 -6.93 -12.62
C GLY A 148 -1.73 -7.21 -11.23
N PHE A 149 -1.83 -8.46 -10.76
CA PHE A 149 -1.26 -8.89 -9.48
C PHE A 149 0.25 -8.60 -9.41
N TYR A 150 1.01 -9.07 -10.40
CA TYR A 150 2.48 -8.89 -10.44
C TYR A 150 2.91 -7.43 -10.66
N GLN A 151 2.04 -6.61 -11.23
CA GLN A 151 2.28 -5.17 -11.32
C GLN A 151 1.99 -4.42 -10.02
N MET A 152 0.98 -4.87 -9.25
CA MET A 152 0.68 -4.31 -7.93
C MET A 152 1.71 -4.74 -6.90
N ILE A 153 2.20 -5.98 -6.96
CA ILE A 153 3.26 -6.53 -6.11
C ILE A 153 4.51 -6.78 -6.99
N PRO A 154 5.33 -5.75 -7.25
CA PRO A 154 6.50 -5.89 -8.13
C PRO A 154 7.58 -6.76 -7.46
N ASN A 155 8.35 -7.50 -8.26
CA ASN A 155 9.37 -8.42 -7.77
C ASN A 155 10.74 -7.72 -7.62
N PRO A 156 11.29 -7.58 -6.40
CA PRO A 156 12.62 -7.00 -6.19
C PRO A 156 13.74 -7.87 -6.76
N HIS A 157 13.60 -9.21 -6.80
CA HIS A 157 14.57 -10.11 -7.39
C HIS A 157 14.80 -9.86 -8.90
N ASN A 158 13.82 -9.26 -9.57
CA ASN A 158 13.90 -8.88 -10.99
C ASN A 158 14.20 -7.38 -11.18
N GLY A 159 14.77 -6.71 -10.18
CA GLY A 159 15.11 -5.29 -10.25
C GLY A 159 13.91 -4.34 -10.12
N GLY A 160 12.80 -4.81 -9.61
CA GLY A 160 11.63 -3.98 -9.30
C GLY A 160 11.97 -2.88 -8.30
N ALA A 161 11.70 -1.62 -8.65
CA ALA A 161 12.12 -0.46 -7.84
C ALA A 161 11.32 -0.25 -6.55
N MET A 162 10.32 -1.07 -6.24
CA MET A 162 9.50 -1.11 -5.02
C MET A 162 8.91 0.25 -4.57
N LYS A 163 8.82 1.24 -5.45
CA LYS A 163 8.46 2.64 -5.11
C LYS A 163 7.18 2.78 -4.28
N ARG A 164 6.13 2.02 -4.62
CA ARG A 164 4.84 2.08 -3.91
C ARG A 164 4.92 1.43 -2.54
N MET A 165 5.67 0.34 -2.42
CA MET A 165 5.92 -0.33 -1.15
C MET A 165 6.82 0.51 -0.24
N CYS A 166 7.82 1.20 -0.80
CA CYS A 166 8.61 2.20 -0.07
C CYS A 166 7.74 3.37 0.40
N MET A 167 6.79 3.82 -0.43
CA MET A 167 5.84 4.86 -0.05
C MET A 167 4.94 4.41 1.11
N PHE A 168 4.40 3.21 1.04
CA PHE A 168 3.62 2.62 2.13
C PHE A 168 4.46 2.50 3.42
N LEU A 169 5.66 1.93 3.32
CA LEU A 169 6.57 1.80 4.46
C LEU A 169 6.87 3.16 5.09
N ARG A 170 7.14 4.19 4.28
CA ARG A 170 7.35 5.55 4.76
C ARG A 170 6.14 6.03 5.60
N TRP A 171 4.91 5.85 5.09
CA TRP A 171 3.71 6.27 5.82
C TRP A 171 3.56 5.57 7.18
N MET A 172 3.93 4.29 7.24
CA MET A 172 3.79 3.48 8.46
C MET A 172 4.87 3.77 9.51
N VAL A 173 6.09 4.11 9.09
CA VAL A 173 7.26 4.22 9.97
C VAL A 173 7.59 5.67 10.36
N ARG A 174 7.52 6.60 9.41
CA ARG A 174 7.93 7.98 9.63
C ARG A 174 6.89 8.74 10.44
N LYS A 175 7.33 9.47 11.45
CA LYS A 175 6.48 10.39 12.22
C LYS A 175 6.53 11.79 11.59
N GLY A 176 5.37 12.38 11.33
CA GLY A 176 5.28 13.71 10.72
C GLY A 176 3.84 14.16 10.55
N PRO A 177 3.60 15.36 10.01
CA PRO A 177 2.25 15.86 9.80
C PRO A 177 1.49 15.10 8.71
N VAL A 178 2.20 14.43 7.79
CA VAL A 178 1.63 13.67 6.66
C VAL A 178 1.64 12.18 6.92
N ASP A 179 2.74 11.67 7.50
CA ASP A 179 2.96 10.24 7.70
C ASP A 179 2.39 9.80 9.07
N LEU A 180 1.95 8.56 9.19
CA LEU A 180 1.21 8.07 10.35
C LEU A 180 2.12 7.58 11.49
N GLY A 181 3.28 7.01 11.16
CA GLY A 181 4.30 6.60 12.12
C GLY A 181 3.81 5.61 13.18
N ILE A 182 3.00 4.63 12.78
CA ILE A 182 2.38 3.65 13.68
C ILE A 182 3.22 2.39 13.88
N TRP A 183 4.26 2.18 13.06
CA TRP A 183 5.19 1.06 13.17
C TRP A 183 6.48 1.48 13.89
N ASN A 184 7.04 0.58 14.70
CA ASN A 184 8.17 0.89 15.57
C ASN A 184 9.32 -0.14 15.48
N PHE A 185 9.42 -0.91 14.41
CA PHE A 185 10.46 -1.92 14.27
C PHE A 185 11.70 -1.44 13.48
N ILE A 186 11.66 -0.23 12.91
CA ILE A 186 12.79 0.45 12.24
C ILE A 186 13.20 1.65 13.05
#